data_33aee5577d034d9b1391a76a2d9f6182
#
_entry.id   33aee5577d034d9b1391a76a2d9f6182
#
_cell.length_a   1.000
_cell.length_b   1.000
_cell.length_c   1.000
_cell.angle_alpha   90.00
_cell.angle_beta   90.00
_cell.angle_gamma   90.00
#
_symmetry.space_group_name_H-M   'P 1'
#
loop_
_entity.id
_entity.type
_entity.pdbx_description
1 polymer ?
#
loop_
_entity_poly.entity_id
_entity_poly.type
_entity_poly.pdbx_seq_one_letter_code
_entity_poly.pdbx_strand_id
1 'polypeptide(L)'
;PIEADLRILIVQHMPDGFTGRFAKRLDEASEYAVREASDGDRIGGGEALLARGGKHLRVSGYGGGRIRVSLTEDEPIHSVRPAVDVTLRTAAERIDGPLSVAILTGMGADGAEGARAVSAAGGAVIAQDEGTSAVFGMPKRTIETGAVDDVRPREELVAGIVNTITTREAR
;
A
#
# COMPACT_ATOMS: atom_id res chain seq x y z
N PRO A 1 10.12 -10.57 -14.08
CA PRO A 1 10.79 -9.94 -12.95
C PRO A 1 10.59 -8.43 -13.04
N ILE A 2 10.19 -7.79 -11.95
CA ILE A 2 10.16 -6.33 -11.87
C ILE A 2 11.62 -5.93 -11.62
N GLU A 3 12.29 -5.38 -12.62
CA GLU A 3 13.67 -4.87 -12.45
C GLU A 3 13.73 -3.59 -11.58
N ALA A 4 12.60 -3.13 -11.08
CA ALA A 4 12.53 -1.95 -10.24
C ALA A 4 12.85 -2.31 -8.78
N ASP A 5 13.77 -1.57 -8.18
CA ASP A 5 14.19 -1.67 -6.77
C ASP A 5 13.11 -1.07 -5.84
N LEU A 6 11.90 -1.66 -5.87
CA LEU A 6 10.74 -1.15 -5.15
C LEU A 6 10.84 -1.41 -3.63
N ARG A 7 10.24 -0.52 -2.88
CA ARG A 7 9.96 -0.65 -1.44
C ARG A 7 8.47 -0.78 -1.30
N ILE A 8 8.00 -1.89 -0.73
CA ILE A 8 6.57 -2.22 -0.73
C ILE A 8 6.03 -2.19 0.70
N LEU A 9 4.95 -1.45 0.90
CA LEU A 9 4.13 -1.52 2.11
C LEU A 9 2.81 -2.19 1.77
N ILE A 10 2.47 -3.23 2.52
CA ILE A 10 1.25 -4.01 2.32
C ILE A 10 0.36 -3.82 3.54
N VAL A 11 -0.88 -3.38 3.32
CA VAL A 11 -1.90 -3.28 4.36
C VAL A 11 -3.02 -4.26 4.03
N GLN A 12 -3.18 -5.26 4.88
CA GLN A 12 -4.23 -6.26 4.78
C GLN A 12 -5.06 -6.24 6.07
N HIS A 13 -6.38 -6.18 5.93
CA HIS A 13 -7.29 -6.25 7.08
C HIS A 13 -7.27 -7.66 7.67
N MET A 14 -6.39 -7.88 8.61
CA MET A 14 -6.22 -9.15 9.32
C MET A 14 -6.08 -8.90 10.83
N PRO A 15 -6.63 -9.78 11.67
CA PRO A 15 -6.47 -9.67 13.12
C PRO A 15 -5.03 -9.93 13.55
N ASP A 16 -4.70 -9.50 14.76
CA ASP A 16 -3.41 -9.78 15.40
C ASP A 16 -3.15 -11.29 15.47
N GLY A 17 -1.88 -11.68 15.35
CA GLY A 17 -1.42 -13.06 15.36
C GLY A 17 -1.53 -13.81 14.02
N PHE A 18 -2.20 -13.25 13.00
CA PHE A 18 -2.31 -13.89 11.68
C PHE A 18 -1.33 -13.31 10.65
N THR A 19 -0.97 -12.05 10.79
CA THR A 19 -0.15 -11.32 9.81
C THR A 19 1.27 -11.86 9.69
N GLY A 20 1.87 -12.35 10.79
CA GLY A 20 3.21 -12.94 10.74
C GLY A 20 3.29 -14.20 9.87
N ARG A 21 2.30 -15.10 9.96
CA ARG A 21 2.23 -16.29 9.09
C ARG A 21 1.95 -15.92 7.64
N PHE A 22 1.14 -14.89 7.43
CA PHE A 22 0.84 -14.42 6.09
C PHE A 22 2.06 -13.77 5.44
N ALA A 23 2.81 -12.95 6.18
CA ALA A 23 4.07 -12.38 5.69
C ALA A 23 5.06 -13.47 5.26
N LYS A 24 5.21 -14.54 6.07
CA LYS A 24 6.07 -15.67 5.71
C LYS A 24 5.62 -16.36 4.41
N ARG A 25 4.33 -16.54 4.20
CA ARG A 25 3.83 -17.13 2.95
C ARG A 25 4.07 -16.23 1.74
N LEU A 26 3.98 -14.90 1.91
CA LEU A 26 4.32 -13.96 0.86
C LEU A 26 5.83 -13.98 0.55
N ASP A 27 6.67 -14.08 1.56
CA ASP A 27 8.12 -14.21 1.42
C ASP A 27 8.50 -15.47 0.62
N GLU A 28 7.90 -16.62 0.95
CA GLU A 28 8.13 -17.88 0.25
C GLU A 28 7.63 -17.87 -1.22
N ALA A 29 6.67 -17.00 -1.56
CA ALA A 29 6.03 -16.91 -2.88
C ALA A 29 6.56 -15.75 -3.75
N SER A 30 7.50 -14.95 -3.26
CA SER A 30 7.95 -13.70 -3.86
C SER A 30 9.46 -13.64 -3.95
N GLU A 31 9.98 -12.86 -4.89
CA GLU A 31 11.42 -12.50 -4.95
C GLU A 31 11.77 -11.36 -3.99
N TYR A 32 10.77 -10.70 -3.40
CA TYR A 32 10.96 -9.67 -2.38
C TYR A 32 11.16 -10.31 -1.01
N ALA A 33 12.02 -9.72 -0.19
CA ALA A 33 12.14 -10.08 1.21
C ALA A 33 10.92 -9.51 1.98
N VAL A 34 9.94 -10.37 2.28
CA VAL A 34 8.68 -9.96 2.91
C VAL A 34 8.66 -10.33 4.38
N ARG A 35 8.35 -9.38 5.24
CA ARG A 35 8.18 -9.63 6.68
C ARG A 35 7.05 -8.80 7.28
N GLU A 36 6.55 -9.26 8.43
CA GLU A 36 5.66 -8.46 9.25
C GLU A 36 6.40 -7.24 9.81
N ALA A 37 5.73 -6.08 9.80
CA ALA A 37 6.31 -4.85 10.29
C ALA A 37 6.51 -4.85 11.81
N SER A 38 7.64 -4.32 12.24
CA SER A 38 7.95 -3.97 13.63
C SER A 38 8.11 -2.46 13.76
N ASP A 39 7.87 -1.94 14.97
CA ASP A 39 8.01 -0.50 15.22
C ASP A 39 9.45 -0.04 14.99
N GLY A 40 9.61 1.06 14.24
CA GLY A 40 10.91 1.60 13.87
C GLY A 40 11.62 0.92 12.70
N ASP A 41 10.99 -0.07 12.07
CA ASP A 41 11.56 -0.75 10.89
C ASP A 41 11.93 0.22 9.77
N ARG A 42 12.97 -0.18 9.02
CA ARG A 42 13.42 0.51 7.81
C ARG A 42 13.53 -0.49 6.68
N ILE A 43 13.00 -0.13 5.52
CA ILE A 43 13.14 -0.94 4.30
C ILE A 43 13.84 -0.18 3.18
N GLY A 44 14.65 -0.90 2.44
CA GLY A 44 15.26 -0.49 1.18
C GLY A 44 14.58 -1.15 -0.01
N GLY A 45 15.18 -1.03 -1.15
CA GLY A 45 14.71 -1.71 -2.35
C GLY A 45 14.77 -3.24 -2.22
N GLY A 46 13.84 -3.93 -2.88
CA GLY A 46 13.71 -5.38 -2.79
C GLY A 46 13.05 -5.89 -1.50
N GLU A 47 12.62 -5.00 -0.59
CA GLU A 47 11.99 -5.36 0.67
C GLU A 47 10.49 -4.97 0.70
N ALA A 48 9.70 -5.76 1.41
CA ALA A 48 8.28 -5.50 1.66
C ALA A 48 7.93 -5.67 3.14
N LEU A 49 7.10 -4.77 3.66
CA LEU A 49 6.53 -4.87 5.01
C LEU A 49 5.03 -5.09 4.93
N LEU A 50 4.55 -6.11 5.62
CA LEU A 50 3.13 -6.32 5.87
C LEU A 50 2.76 -5.65 7.21
N ALA A 51 1.76 -4.79 7.18
CA ALA A 51 1.22 -4.17 8.38
C ALA A 51 0.78 -5.22 9.40
N ARG A 52 1.21 -5.06 10.65
CA ARG A 52 0.85 -5.97 11.74
C ARG A 52 -0.61 -5.82 12.12
N GLY A 53 -1.31 -6.94 12.28
CA GLY A 53 -2.68 -6.97 12.78
C GLY A 53 -2.80 -6.30 14.15
N GLY A 54 -3.89 -5.58 14.38
CA GLY A 54 -4.11 -4.85 15.63
C GLY A 54 -3.32 -3.55 15.80
N LYS A 55 -2.50 -3.15 14.82
CA LYS A 55 -1.74 -1.89 14.82
C LYS A 55 -1.84 -1.17 13.49
N HIS A 56 -1.84 0.16 13.51
CA HIS A 56 -1.71 0.96 12.30
C HIS A 56 -0.24 1.03 11.87
N LEU A 57 0.02 0.83 10.59
CA LEU A 57 1.32 1.05 9.96
C LEU A 57 1.38 2.50 9.47
N ARG A 58 2.34 3.26 9.95
CA ARG A 58 2.57 4.66 9.56
C ARG A 58 3.94 4.81 8.93
N VAL A 59 4.04 5.58 7.87
CA VAL A 59 5.35 6.05 7.39
C VAL A 59 5.80 7.16 8.33
N SER A 60 6.90 6.97 9.03
CA SER A 60 7.46 7.92 9.99
C SER A 60 8.66 8.70 9.43
N GLY A 61 9.19 8.31 8.28
CA GLY A 61 10.25 9.04 7.59
C GLY A 61 10.69 8.39 6.28
N TYR A 62 11.34 9.20 5.44
CA TYR A 62 11.98 8.76 4.22
C TYR A 62 13.35 9.45 4.10
N GLY A 63 14.38 8.71 3.73
CA GLY A 63 15.71 9.27 3.53
C GLY A 63 16.75 8.21 3.25
N GLY A 64 17.79 8.59 2.47
CA GLY A 64 18.85 7.66 2.07
C GLY A 64 18.33 6.44 1.31
N GLY A 65 17.24 6.61 0.53
CA GLY A 65 16.61 5.53 -0.20
C GLY A 65 15.87 4.51 0.67
N ARG A 66 15.57 4.81 1.94
CA ARG A 66 14.87 3.92 2.86
C ARG A 66 13.59 4.56 3.41
N ILE A 67 12.53 3.75 3.52
CA ILE A 67 11.32 4.11 4.24
C ILE A 67 11.47 3.65 5.69
N ARG A 68 11.18 4.54 6.63
CA ARG A 68 11.02 4.21 8.05
C ARG A 68 9.54 4.12 8.37
N VAL A 69 9.14 3.11 9.12
CA VAL A 69 7.77 2.96 9.61
C VAL A 69 7.69 3.00 11.12
N SER A 70 6.50 3.30 11.63
CA SER A 70 6.14 3.14 13.05
C SER A 70 4.79 2.42 13.15
N LEU A 71 4.59 1.73 14.26
CA LEU A 71 3.33 1.07 14.59
C LEU A 71 2.62 1.81 15.71
N THR A 72 1.32 2.06 15.55
CA THR A 72 0.50 2.74 16.57
C THR A 72 -0.75 1.94 16.91
N GLU A 73 -1.26 2.14 18.12
CA GLU A 73 -2.52 1.56 18.61
C GLU A 73 -3.65 2.61 18.65
N ASP A 74 -3.53 3.65 17.82
CA ASP A 74 -4.58 4.64 17.66
C ASP A 74 -5.92 3.97 17.32
N GLU A 75 -7.03 4.67 17.57
CA GLU A 75 -8.37 4.15 17.32
C GLU A 75 -8.53 3.60 15.89
N PRO A 76 -9.28 2.51 15.72
CA PRO A 76 -9.58 1.96 14.40
C PRO A 76 -10.20 2.98 13.47
N ILE A 77 -9.78 3.01 12.22
CA ILE A 77 -10.40 3.78 11.14
C ILE A 77 -11.30 2.83 10.34
N HIS A 78 -12.51 3.23 10.02
CA HIS A 78 -13.52 2.34 9.40
C HIS A 78 -13.71 1.01 10.15
N SER A 79 -13.56 1.04 11.47
CA SER A 79 -13.62 -0.15 12.35
C SER A 79 -12.52 -1.19 12.09
N VAL A 80 -11.45 -0.85 11.38
CA VAL A 80 -10.31 -1.73 11.08
C VAL A 80 -8.99 -1.15 11.60
N ARG A 81 -8.12 -2.04 12.00
CA ARG A 81 -6.73 -1.77 12.37
C ARG A 81 -5.87 -3.02 12.08
N PRO A 82 -4.93 -2.97 11.09
CA PRO A 82 -4.48 -1.78 10.36
C PRO A 82 -5.53 -1.18 9.43
N ALA A 83 -5.41 0.12 9.14
CA ALA A 83 -6.19 0.81 8.13
C ALA A 83 -5.28 1.33 7.00
N VAL A 84 -5.72 1.15 5.76
CA VAL A 84 -5.02 1.60 4.54
C VAL A 84 -4.89 3.12 4.54
N ASP A 85 -5.96 3.84 4.91
CA ASP A 85 -5.97 5.31 4.96
C ASP A 85 -4.85 5.89 5.82
N VAL A 86 -4.53 5.25 6.96
CA VAL A 86 -3.45 5.71 7.85
C VAL A 86 -2.09 5.61 7.16
N THR A 87 -1.81 4.47 6.54
CA THR A 87 -0.55 4.24 5.85
C THR A 87 -0.40 5.19 4.67
N LEU A 88 -1.42 5.33 3.83
CA LEU A 88 -1.36 6.16 2.63
C LEU A 88 -1.22 7.65 2.95
N ARG A 89 -1.97 8.18 3.93
CA ARG A 89 -1.85 9.59 4.35
C ARG A 89 -0.43 9.90 4.83
N THR A 90 0.11 9.04 5.70
CA THR A 90 1.47 9.26 6.20
C THR A 90 2.54 9.06 5.14
N ALA A 91 2.33 8.17 4.16
CA ALA A 91 3.20 8.02 3.01
C ALA A 91 3.19 9.29 2.14
N ALA A 92 2.01 9.83 1.83
CA ALA A 92 1.85 11.07 1.07
C ALA A 92 2.52 12.28 1.74
N GLU A 93 2.52 12.32 3.08
CA GLU A 93 3.15 13.40 3.86
C GLU A 93 4.67 13.30 3.98
N ARG A 94 5.24 12.10 3.88
CA ARG A 94 6.62 11.82 4.27
C ARG A 94 7.53 11.35 3.16
N ILE A 95 6.95 10.81 2.06
CA ILE A 95 7.73 10.33 0.92
C ILE A 95 7.86 11.46 -0.09
N ASP A 96 9.08 11.98 -0.19
CA ASP A 96 9.44 12.96 -1.21
C ASP A 96 10.08 12.19 -2.38
N GLY A 97 9.24 11.72 -3.29
CA GLY A 97 9.67 10.89 -4.43
C GLY A 97 8.52 10.12 -5.06
N PRO A 98 8.81 9.26 -6.05
CA PRO A 98 7.79 8.47 -6.73
C PRO A 98 7.00 7.61 -5.73
N LEU A 99 5.69 7.81 -5.67
CA LEU A 99 4.76 7.05 -4.85
C LEU A 99 3.64 6.51 -5.73
N SER A 100 3.41 5.21 -5.65
CA SER A 100 2.32 4.53 -6.34
C SER A 100 1.54 3.65 -5.37
N VAL A 101 0.23 3.66 -5.47
CA VAL A 101 -0.65 2.83 -4.66
C VAL A 101 -1.60 2.03 -5.54
N ALA A 102 -1.85 0.77 -5.14
CA ALA A 102 -2.90 -0.06 -5.70
C ALA A 102 -3.94 -0.39 -4.63
N ILE A 103 -5.20 -0.06 -4.91
CA ILE A 103 -6.34 -0.44 -4.06
C ILE A 103 -6.99 -1.68 -4.65
N LEU A 104 -6.93 -2.76 -3.89
CA LEU A 104 -7.37 -4.08 -4.32
C LEU A 104 -8.76 -4.40 -3.74
N THR A 105 -9.33 -5.50 -4.23
CA THR A 105 -10.57 -6.09 -3.74
C THR A 105 -10.67 -6.01 -2.21
N GLY A 106 -11.80 -5.56 -1.71
CA GLY A 106 -12.06 -5.41 -0.28
C GLY A 106 -13.42 -4.75 -0.01
N MET A 107 -13.97 -5.03 1.17
CA MET A 107 -15.22 -4.44 1.62
C MET A 107 -14.99 -3.09 2.31
N GLY A 108 -15.93 -2.15 2.16
CA GLY A 108 -15.89 -0.85 2.83
C GLY A 108 -15.27 0.25 1.98
N ALA A 109 -14.71 1.26 2.65
CA ALA A 109 -14.20 2.49 2.03
C ALA A 109 -12.75 2.83 2.44
N ASP A 110 -12.11 1.96 3.23
CA ASP A 110 -10.74 2.19 3.68
C ASP A 110 -9.78 2.26 2.47
N GLY A 111 -8.89 3.23 2.48
CA GLY A 111 -8.00 3.55 1.37
C GLY A 111 -8.48 4.65 0.45
N ALA A 112 -9.76 5.02 0.46
CA ALA A 112 -10.31 6.06 -0.41
C ALA A 112 -9.76 7.46 -0.08
N GLU A 113 -9.74 7.83 1.20
CA GLU A 113 -9.19 9.12 1.62
C GLU A 113 -7.66 9.15 1.55
N GLY A 114 -7.01 8.02 1.85
CA GLY A 114 -5.56 7.87 1.67
C GLY A 114 -5.14 8.00 0.21
N ALA A 115 -5.89 7.42 -0.72
CA ALA A 115 -5.67 7.55 -2.16
C ALA A 115 -5.80 9.01 -2.63
N ARG A 116 -6.79 9.76 -2.11
CA ARG A 116 -6.89 11.22 -2.36
C ARG A 116 -5.64 11.97 -1.90
N ALA A 117 -5.14 11.65 -0.72
CA ALA A 117 -3.92 12.27 -0.20
C ALA A 117 -2.70 11.94 -1.08
N VAL A 118 -2.57 10.70 -1.53
CA VAL A 118 -1.51 10.27 -2.45
C VAL A 118 -1.61 11.01 -3.79
N SER A 119 -2.80 11.08 -4.38
CA SER A 119 -3.04 11.80 -5.64
C SER A 119 -2.72 13.30 -5.50
N ALA A 120 -3.17 13.94 -4.40
CA ALA A 120 -2.89 15.35 -4.12
C ALA A 120 -1.39 15.63 -3.93
N ALA A 121 -0.63 14.67 -3.41
CA ALA A 121 0.83 14.75 -3.29
C ALA A 121 1.57 14.42 -4.61
N GLY A 122 0.85 14.20 -5.70
CA GLY A 122 1.41 13.84 -7.00
C GLY A 122 1.75 12.35 -7.16
N GLY A 123 1.36 11.50 -6.23
CA GLY A 123 1.47 10.05 -6.35
C GLY A 123 0.46 9.45 -7.33
N ALA A 124 0.72 8.23 -7.82
CA ALA A 124 -0.18 7.51 -8.71
C ALA A 124 -1.13 6.60 -7.92
N VAL A 125 -2.38 6.55 -8.35
CA VAL A 125 -3.41 5.70 -7.75
C VAL A 125 -3.99 4.76 -8.80
N ILE A 126 -3.91 3.46 -8.54
CA ILE A 126 -4.49 2.41 -9.39
C ILE A 126 -5.54 1.67 -8.57
N ALA A 127 -6.67 1.36 -9.18
CA ALA A 127 -7.71 0.56 -8.56
C ALA A 127 -7.93 -0.74 -9.35
N GLN A 128 -8.20 -1.82 -8.62
CA GLN A 128 -8.66 -3.07 -9.24
C GLN A 128 -10.05 -2.87 -9.83
N ASP A 129 -10.31 -3.44 -11.00
CA ASP A 129 -11.61 -3.38 -11.67
C ASP A 129 -12.69 -4.23 -10.95
N GLU A 130 -13.93 -4.03 -11.33
CA GLU A 130 -15.07 -4.77 -10.79
C GLU A 130 -15.03 -6.25 -11.21
N GLY A 131 -14.65 -6.51 -12.47
CA GLY A 131 -14.70 -7.85 -13.07
C GLY A 131 -13.80 -8.87 -12.39
N THR A 132 -12.67 -8.43 -11.86
CA THR A 132 -11.71 -9.31 -11.16
C THR A 132 -11.73 -9.17 -9.64
N SER A 133 -12.52 -8.22 -9.10
CA SER A 133 -12.67 -8.04 -7.65
C SER A 133 -13.64 -9.06 -7.06
N ALA A 134 -13.21 -9.82 -6.06
CA ALA A 134 -14.12 -10.68 -5.29
C ALA A 134 -15.16 -9.84 -4.50
N VAL A 135 -14.75 -8.68 -4.00
CA VAL A 135 -15.60 -7.68 -3.37
C VAL A 135 -15.21 -6.30 -3.90
N PHE A 136 -16.06 -5.68 -4.69
CA PHE A 136 -15.83 -4.36 -5.29
C PHE A 136 -16.31 -3.23 -4.38
N GLY A 137 -15.78 -3.18 -3.16
CA GLY A 137 -16.10 -2.14 -2.18
C GLY A 137 -15.02 -1.06 -2.12
N MET A 138 -13.84 -1.40 -1.59
CA MET A 138 -12.69 -0.48 -1.49
C MET A 138 -12.30 0.12 -2.86
N PRO A 139 -12.12 -0.65 -3.93
CA PRO A 139 -11.80 -0.09 -5.24
C PRO A 139 -12.88 0.87 -5.74
N LYS A 140 -14.15 0.49 -5.64
CA LYS A 140 -15.29 1.33 -6.04
C LYS A 140 -15.26 2.67 -5.32
N ARG A 141 -15.14 2.65 -3.99
CA ARG A 141 -15.11 3.89 -3.20
C ARG A 141 -13.91 4.77 -3.55
N THR A 142 -12.77 4.17 -3.85
CA THR A 142 -11.59 4.91 -4.29
C THR A 142 -11.82 5.55 -5.67
N ILE A 143 -12.42 4.83 -6.63
CA ILE A 143 -12.77 5.35 -7.95
C ILE A 143 -13.75 6.53 -7.84
N GLU A 144 -14.76 6.42 -6.98
CA GLU A 144 -15.75 7.47 -6.73
C GLU A 144 -15.13 8.79 -6.21
N THR A 145 -13.93 8.75 -5.64
CA THR A 145 -13.21 9.96 -5.20
C THR A 145 -12.68 10.82 -6.35
N GLY A 146 -12.55 10.27 -7.55
CA GLY A 146 -11.88 10.91 -8.68
C GLY A 146 -10.36 10.95 -8.58
N ALA A 147 -9.75 10.29 -7.60
CA ALA A 147 -8.31 10.28 -7.37
C ALA A 147 -7.57 9.15 -8.13
N VAL A 148 -8.31 8.25 -8.78
CA VAL A 148 -7.74 7.09 -9.48
C VAL A 148 -7.27 7.49 -10.86
N ASP A 149 -6.01 7.22 -11.15
CA ASP A 149 -5.40 7.47 -12.47
C ASP A 149 -5.72 6.34 -13.47
N ASP A 150 -5.85 5.09 -12.98
CA ASP A 150 -6.04 3.92 -13.84
C ASP A 150 -6.84 2.81 -13.11
N VAL A 151 -7.71 2.13 -13.85
CA VAL A 151 -8.48 0.99 -13.35
C VAL A 151 -8.11 -0.25 -14.14
N ARG A 152 -7.65 -1.30 -13.48
CA ARG A 152 -7.11 -2.48 -14.15
C ARG A 152 -7.62 -3.79 -13.58
N PRO A 153 -7.74 -4.81 -14.43
CA PRO A 153 -7.94 -6.17 -13.95
C PRO A 153 -6.73 -6.63 -13.14
N ARG A 154 -6.96 -7.56 -12.24
CA ARG A 154 -5.94 -8.08 -11.31
C ARG A 154 -4.61 -8.44 -11.99
N GLU A 155 -4.68 -9.07 -13.15
CA GLU A 155 -3.54 -9.57 -13.91
C GLU A 155 -2.64 -8.45 -14.46
N GLU A 156 -3.19 -7.24 -14.62
CA GLU A 156 -2.50 -6.08 -15.18
C GLU A 156 -2.07 -5.05 -14.13
N LEU A 157 -2.42 -5.24 -12.85
CA LEU A 157 -2.09 -4.27 -11.78
C LEU A 157 -0.59 -4.05 -11.64
N VAL A 158 0.21 -5.12 -11.71
CA VAL A 158 1.67 -5.02 -11.60
C VAL A 158 2.24 -4.19 -12.74
N ALA A 159 1.81 -4.43 -13.97
CA ALA A 159 2.24 -3.63 -15.13
C ALA A 159 1.82 -2.17 -14.99
N GLY A 160 0.62 -1.91 -14.47
CA GLY A 160 0.14 -0.56 -14.15
C GLY A 160 1.05 0.16 -13.15
N ILE A 161 1.37 -0.49 -12.04
CA ILE A 161 2.26 0.07 -11.00
C ILE A 161 3.64 0.42 -11.59
N VAL A 162 4.26 -0.52 -12.30
CA VAL A 162 5.59 -0.33 -12.91
C VAL A 162 5.58 0.84 -13.89
N ASN A 163 4.57 0.91 -14.76
CA ASN A 163 4.44 1.99 -15.74
C ASN A 163 4.32 3.37 -15.08
N THR A 164 3.58 3.47 -13.97
CA THR A 164 3.42 4.74 -13.27
C THR A 164 4.72 5.21 -12.61
N ILE A 165 5.51 4.30 -12.07
CA ILE A 165 6.80 4.61 -11.44
C ILE A 165 7.80 5.06 -12.48
N THR A 166 8.00 4.28 -13.56
CA THR A 166 8.96 4.62 -14.64
C THR A 166 8.63 5.91 -15.37
N THR A 167 7.35 6.20 -15.58
CA THR A 167 6.92 7.45 -16.24
C THR A 167 7.18 8.69 -15.38
N ARG A 168 7.17 8.55 -14.05
CA ARG A 168 7.39 9.66 -13.11
C ARG A 168 8.85 9.88 -12.78
N GLU A 169 9.70 8.85 -12.82
CA GLU A 169 11.16 8.99 -12.73
C GLU A 169 11.77 9.72 -13.94
N ALA A 170 11.08 9.71 -15.08
CA ALA A 170 11.52 10.37 -16.32
C ALA A 170 11.14 11.86 -16.42
N ARG A 171 10.45 12.42 -15.42
CA ARG A 171 10.03 13.84 -15.35
C ARG A 171 10.82 14.60 -14.31
#